data_6c162fd7510562475fc15d1a388d5f8d
#
_entry.id   6c162fd7510562475fc15d1a388d5f8d
#
_cell.length_a   1.000
_cell.length_b   1.000
_cell.length_c   1.000
_cell.angle_alpha   90.00
_cell.angle_beta   90.00
_cell.angle_gamma   90.00
#
_symmetry.space_group_name_H-M   'P 1'
#
loop_
_entity.id
_entity.type
_entity.pdbx_description
1 polymer ?
#
loop_
_entity_poly.entity_id
_entity_poly.type
_entity_poly.pdbx_seq_one_letter_code
_entity_poly.pdbx_strand_id
1 'polypeptide(L)'
;NKPQYFMNGMDIGFGAQAALNFTKVPNFLTGMAAYLAAILKTLVDYNIPKVSIQIDDQKAFEQSTTMTAITNGRCFGSGFWVCPDAQVDDGLLDVMVTQSVGRLKILRLIPKIMKGTHVNEPILRNYRARRVVINSQQSLVVEADGEIPYPQTRHLEVQILDKKLRIIV
;
A
#
# COMPACT_ATOMS: atom_id res chain seq x y z
N ASN A 1 -15.83 3.00 -12.63
CA ASN A 1 -15.38 3.96 -11.61
C ASN A 1 -14.64 5.10 -12.30
N LYS A 2 -14.70 6.31 -11.74
CA LYS A 2 -13.89 7.43 -12.25
C LYS A 2 -12.43 7.21 -11.89
N PRO A 3 -11.47 7.53 -12.77
CA PRO A 3 -10.06 7.48 -12.42
C PRO A 3 -9.75 8.44 -11.26
N GLN A 4 -8.85 8.03 -10.40
CA GLN A 4 -8.31 8.83 -9.30
C GLN A 4 -6.81 9.01 -9.51
N TYR A 5 -6.27 10.13 -9.05
CA TYR A 5 -4.85 10.44 -9.16
C TYR A 5 -4.24 10.43 -7.76
N PHE A 6 -3.03 9.92 -7.67
CA PHE A 6 -2.19 10.05 -6.48
C PHE A 6 -0.81 10.54 -6.90
N MET A 7 -0.11 11.18 -5.98
CA MET A 7 1.22 11.73 -6.24
C MET A 7 2.33 10.95 -5.57
N ASN A 8 2.04 10.44 -4.38
CA ASN A 8 3.02 9.78 -3.54
C ASN A 8 2.89 8.27 -3.58
N GLY A 9 1.72 7.73 -3.25
CA GLY A 9 1.53 6.30 -3.29
C GLY A 9 0.14 5.84 -2.89
N MET A 10 -0.10 4.56 -3.15
CA MET A 10 -1.31 3.87 -2.78
C MET A 10 -1.01 2.47 -2.27
N ASP A 11 -1.92 1.90 -1.52
CA ASP A 11 -1.85 0.50 -1.13
C ASP A 11 -3.21 -0.21 -1.14
N ILE A 12 -3.13 -1.54 -1.16
CA ILE A 12 -4.21 -2.45 -0.83
C ILE A 12 -3.74 -3.38 0.29
N GLY A 13 -4.68 -3.84 1.09
CA GLY A 13 -4.42 -4.81 2.13
C GLY A 13 -4.37 -4.19 3.51
N PHE A 14 -3.37 -4.55 4.31
CA PHE A 14 -3.31 -4.18 5.72
C PHE A 14 -3.23 -2.66 5.94
N GLY A 15 -2.43 -1.94 5.14
CA GLY A 15 -2.28 -0.49 5.24
C GLY A 15 -3.59 0.23 4.94
N ALA A 16 -4.21 -0.07 3.78
CA ALA A 16 -5.50 0.49 3.39
C ALA A 16 -6.61 0.19 4.41
N GLN A 17 -6.64 -1.03 4.96
CA GLN A 17 -7.59 -1.39 6.01
C GLN A 17 -7.32 -0.63 7.31
N ALA A 18 -6.06 -0.40 7.67
CA ALA A 18 -5.70 0.42 8.83
C ALA A 18 -6.10 1.88 8.64
N ALA A 19 -5.90 2.44 7.44
CA ALA A 19 -6.37 3.78 7.09
C ALA A 19 -7.88 3.89 7.17
N LEU A 20 -8.63 2.91 6.65
CA LEU A 20 -10.10 2.86 6.78
C LEU A 20 -10.54 2.74 8.25
N ASN A 21 -9.85 1.97 9.07
CA ASN A 21 -10.15 1.85 10.49
C ASN A 21 -9.79 3.12 11.26
N PHE A 22 -8.75 3.86 10.83
CA PHE A 22 -8.38 5.14 11.42
C PHE A 22 -9.52 6.16 11.35
N THR A 23 -10.29 6.21 10.26
CA THR A 23 -11.45 7.10 10.14
C THR A 23 -12.57 6.80 11.17
N LYS A 24 -12.51 5.62 11.81
CA LYS A 24 -13.50 5.15 12.80
C LYS A 24 -12.99 5.22 14.24
N VAL A 25 -11.77 5.72 14.44
CA VAL A 25 -11.20 5.89 15.79
C VAL A 25 -11.92 7.04 16.50
N PRO A 26 -12.28 6.88 17.78
CA PRO A 26 -12.93 7.95 18.56
C PRO A 26 -12.08 9.23 18.61
N ASN A 27 -12.73 10.39 18.50
CA ASN A 27 -12.08 11.70 18.41
C ASN A 27 -11.23 12.09 19.63
N PHE A 28 -11.40 11.42 20.76
CA PHE A 28 -10.56 11.65 21.94
C PHE A 28 -9.16 11.04 21.80
N LEU A 29 -8.98 10.07 20.90
CA LEU A 29 -7.66 9.56 20.52
C LEU A 29 -7.13 10.38 19.34
N THR A 30 -5.95 10.93 19.48
CA THR A 30 -5.32 11.76 18.44
C THR A 30 -3.89 11.32 18.15
N GLY A 31 -3.36 11.75 17.00
CA GLY A 31 -1.97 11.50 16.61
C GLY A 31 -1.60 10.01 16.57
N MET A 32 -0.44 9.69 17.13
CA MET A 32 0.11 8.33 17.14
C MET A 32 -0.77 7.32 17.87
N ALA A 33 -1.46 7.73 18.95
CA ALA A 33 -2.35 6.84 19.71
C ALA A 33 -3.55 6.38 18.87
N ALA A 34 -4.16 7.28 18.10
CA ALA A 34 -5.24 6.95 17.18
C ALA A 34 -4.76 5.98 16.08
N TYR A 35 -3.58 6.22 15.54
CA TYR A 35 -2.99 5.36 14.51
C TYR A 35 -2.69 3.94 15.03
N LEU A 36 -2.11 3.83 16.24
CA LEU A 36 -1.87 2.53 16.88
C LEU A 36 -3.18 1.78 17.16
N ALA A 37 -4.23 2.48 17.61
CA ALA A 37 -5.54 1.88 17.81
C ALA A 37 -6.12 1.32 16.50
N ALA A 38 -5.99 2.04 15.39
CA ALA A 38 -6.39 1.57 14.08
C ALA A 38 -5.62 0.32 13.63
N ILE A 39 -4.30 0.31 13.83
CA ILE A 39 -3.44 -0.86 13.55
C ILE A 39 -3.88 -2.06 14.38
N LEU A 40 -4.05 -1.90 15.70
CA LEU A 40 -4.45 -3.00 16.58
C LEU A 40 -5.82 -3.56 16.20
N LYS A 41 -6.78 -2.69 15.90
CA LYS A 41 -8.09 -3.11 15.38
C LYS A 41 -7.93 -3.90 14.08
N THR A 42 -7.13 -3.41 13.16
CA THR A 42 -6.88 -4.10 11.87
C THR A 42 -6.23 -5.45 12.09
N LEU A 43 -5.28 -5.57 13.01
CA LEU A 43 -4.64 -6.86 13.33
C LEU A 43 -5.64 -7.93 13.79
N VAL A 44 -6.70 -7.53 14.48
CA VAL A 44 -7.74 -8.47 14.96
C VAL A 44 -8.64 -8.92 13.80
N ASP A 45 -9.10 -7.97 12.99
CA ASP A 45 -10.21 -8.18 12.05
C ASP A 45 -9.74 -8.46 10.61
N TYR A 46 -8.43 -8.28 10.31
CA TYR A 46 -7.92 -8.34 8.94
C TYR A 46 -7.86 -9.75 8.38
N ASN A 47 -8.49 -9.93 7.23
CA ASN A 47 -8.38 -11.13 6.41
C ASN A 47 -7.48 -10.85 5.21
N ILE A 48 -6.47 -11.70 5.04
CA ILE A 48 -5.48 -11.55 3.97
C ILE A 48 -6.10 -11.95 2.64
N PRO A 49 -6.25 -11.03 1.67
CA PRO A 49 -6.84 -11.35 0.38
C PRO A 49 -5.90 -12.15 -0.51
N LYS A 50 -6.47 -12.99 -1.37
CA LYS A 50 -5.80 -13.57 -2.52
C LYS A 50 -6.06 -12.68 -3.73
N VAL A 51 -4.99 -12.27 -4.39
CA VAL A 51 -5.03 -11.37 -5.54
C VAL A 51 -4.25 -11.95 -6.71
N SER A 52 -4.65 -11.60 -7.92
CA SER A 52 -3.86 -11.77 -9.13
C SER A 52 -3.20 -10.44 -9.45
N ILE A 53 -1.89 -10.43 -9.58
CA ILE A 53 -1.09 -9.22 -9.84
C ILE A 53 -0.39 -9.38 -11.19
N GLN A 54 -0.54 -8.39 -12.04
CA GLN A 54 0.20 -8.26 -13.30
C GLN A 54 1.06 -7.00 -13.26
N ILE A 55 2.34 -7.16 -13.55
CA ILE A 55 3.34 -6.12 -13.62
C ILE A 55 3.69 -5.88 -15.08
N ASP A 56 3.38 -4.71 -15.61
CA ASP A 56 3.52 -4.37 -17.03
C ASP A 56 2.91 -5.46 -17.95
N ASP A 57 3.65 -5.91 -18.94
CA ASP A 57 3.23 -6.96 -19.89
C ASP A 57 3.60 -8.38 -19.42
N GLN A 58 4.07 -8.54 -18.18
CA GLN A 58 4.43 -9.85 -17.64
C GLN A 58 3.17 -10.69 -17.37
N LYS A 59 3.37 -12.01 -17.31
CA LYS A 59 2.29 -12.92 -16.92
C LYS A 59 1.82 -12.63 -15.49
N ALA A 60 0.51 -12.51 -15.32
CA ALA A 60 -0.07 -12.36 -14.00
C ALA A 60 0.25 -13.55 -13.08
N PHE A 61 0.49 -13.28 -11.82
CA PHE A 61 0.71 -14.28 -10.78
C PHE A 61 -0.28 -14.11 -9.63
N GLU A 62 -0.65 -15.22 -8.99
CA GLU A 62 -1.50 -15.21 -7.82
C GLU A 62 -0.68 -15.13 -6.54
N GLN A 63 -1.13 -14.30 -5.60
CA GLN A 63 -0.48 -14.08 -4.32
C GLN A 63 -1.52 -13.81 -3.23
N SER A 64 -1.42 -14.51 -2.09
CA SER A 64 -2.04 -14.03 -0.86
C SER A 64 -1.16 -12.95 -0.27
N THR A 65 -1.65 -11.70 -0.26
CA THR A 65 -0.84 -10.55 0.12
C THR A 65 -1.33 -9.90 1.40
N THR A 66 -0.41 -9.71 2.34
CA THR A 66 -0.69 -8.90 3.54
C THR A 66 -0.86 -7.42 3.17
N MET A 67 -0.01 -6.92 2.27
CA MET A 67 -0.06 -5.56 1.74
C MET A 67 0.60 -5.55 0.36
N THR A 68 0.02 -4.83 -0.57
CA THR A 68 0.66 -4.47 -1.83
C THR A 68 0.63 -2.96 -1.94
N ALA A 69 1.81 -2.35 -1.91
CA ALA A 69 1.99 -0.92 -2.09
C ALA A 69 2.51 -0.62 -3.49
N ILE A 70 1.98 0.44 -4.10
CA ILE A 70 2.38 0.95 -5.42
C ILE A 70 2.69 2.42 -5.23
N THR A 71 3.94 2.80 -5.40
CA THR A 71 4.41 4.12 -4.98
C THR A 71 5.18 4.84 -6.07
N ASN A 72 5.08 6.15 -6.05
CA ASN A 72 5.99 7.05 -6.75
C ASN A 72 6.99 7.67 -5.76
N GLY A 73 6.56 7.90 -4.53
CA GLY A 73 7.40 8.41 -3.44
C GLY A 73 7.87 7.34 -2.47
N ARG A 74 8.79 7.71 -1.57
CA ARG A 74 9.47 6.78 -0.65
C ARG A 74 8.67 6.44 0.60
N CYS A 75 7.85 7.40 1.08
CA CYS A 75 7.20 7.34 2.38
C CYS A 75 5.70 7.47 2.29
N PHE A 76 5.00 6.72 3.15
CA PHE A 76 3.57 6.90 3.40
C PHE A 76 3.32 7.48 4.79
N GLY A 77 2.19 8.16 4.94
CA GLY A 77 1.72 8.66 6.21
C GLY A 77 2.81 9.41 6.98
N SER A 78 2.82 9.28 8.29
CA SER A 78 3.73 10.03 9.16
C SER A 78 5.10 9.33 9.34
N GLY A 79 5.74 8.85 8.25
CA GLY A 79 7.11 8.34 8.32
C GLY A 79 7.28 6.84 8.11
N PHE A 80 6.42 6.21 7.32
CA PHE A 80 6.61 4.82 6.88
C PHE A 80 7.37 4.81 5.54
N TRP A 81 8.62 4.39 5.56
CA TRP A 81 9.48 4.26 4.38
C TRP A 81 9.13 2.97 3.63
N VAL A 82 8.03 2.98 2.90
CA VAL A 82 7.49 1.77 2.27
C VAL A 82 8.34 1.30 1.09
N CYS A 83 8.77 2.23 0.23
CA CYS A 83 9.71 1.98 -0.85
C CYS A 83 10.88 2.97 -0.76
N PRO A 84 11.89 2.72 0.10
CA PRO A 84 12.95 3.70 0.41
C PRO A 84 13.78 4.13 -0.80
N ASP A 85 13.86 3.27 -1.82
CA ASP A 85 14.66 3.49 -3.03
C ASP A 85 13.86 4.15 -4.17
N ALA A 86 12.56 4.46 -3.96
CA ALA A 86 11.71 5.07 -4.98
C ALA A 86 12.24 6.43 -5.44
N GLN A 87 12.09 6.70 -6.75
CA GLN A 87 12.51 7.95 -7.40
C GLN A 87 11.31 8.56 -8.13
N VAL A 88 10.94 9.76 -7.73
CA VAL A 88 9.71 10.43 -8.20
C VAL A 88 9.75 10.92 -9.65
N ASP A 89 10.92 10.93 -10.29
CA ASP A 89 11.15 11.52 -11.60
C ASP A 89 11.69 10.54 -12.65
N ASP A 90 11.78 9.24 -12.34
CA ASP A 90 12.32 8.22 -13.23
C ASP A 90 11.27 7.57 -14.17
N GLY A 91 9.99 7.92 -14.00
CA GLY A 91 8.89 7.44 -14.82
C GLY A 91 8.47 6.00 -14.52
N LEU A 92 8.76 5.51 -13.32
CA LEU A 92 8.37 4.19 -12.84
C LEU A 92 7.64 4.28 -11.50
N LEU A 93 6.83 3.29 -11.23
CA LEU A 93 6.23 3.03 -9.93
C LEU A 93 7.06 1.94 -9.23
N ASP A 94 7.34 2.14 -7.97
CA ASP A 94 7.90 1.10 -7.11
C ASP A 94 6.76 0.28 -6.49
N VAL A 95 6.85 -1.05 -6.62
CA VAL A 95 5.79 -1.97 -6.21
C VAL A 95 6.33 -2.94 -5.18
N MET A 96 5.83 -2.86 -3.95
CA MET A 96 6.17 -3.80 -2.88
C MET A 96 5.01 -4.76 -2.64
N VAL A 97 5.24 -6.04 -2.85
CA VAL A 97 4.27 -7.11 -2.58
C VAL A 97 4.73 -7.89 -1.36
N THR A 98 3.97 -7.81 -0.27
CA THR A 98 4.24 -8.57 0.96
C THR A 98 3.46 -9.88 0.94
N GLN A 99 4.13 -11.01 1.03
CA GLN A 99 3.47 -12.31 1.17
C GLN A 99 2.54 -12.36 2.40
N SER A 100 1.66 -13.34 2.41
CA SER A 100 0.83 -13.62 3.58
C SER A 100 1.68 -13.91 4.80
N VAL A 101 1.50 -13.15 5.87
CA VAL A 101 2.21 -13.34 7.14
C VAL A 101 1.26 -13.27 8.33
N GLY A 102 1.63 -13.96 9.41
CA GLY A 102 0.86 -13.94 10.65
C GLY A 102 0.95 -12.57 11.38
N ARG A 103 -0.02 -12.31 12.25
CA ARG A 103 -0.17 -11.04 13.00
C ARG A 103 1.09 -10.60 13.74
N LEU A 104 1.80 -11.53 14.39
CA LEU A 104 3.06 -11.21 15.09
C LEU A 104 4.17 -10.75 14.14
N LYS A 105 4.22 -11.30 12.92
CA LYS A 105 5.19 -10.86 11.92
C LYS A 105 4.84 -9.46 11.41
N ILE A 106 3.54 -9.14 11.23
CA ILE A 106 3.09 -7.77 10.89
C ILE A 106 3.61 -6.78 11.94
N LEU A 107 3.38 -7.05 13.24
CA LEU A 107 3.87 -6.18 14.32
C LEU A 107 5.39 -5.97 14.29
N ARG A 108 6.16 -7.01 13.96
CA ARG A 108 7.62 -6.92 13.84
C ARG A 108 8.08 -6.15 12.59
N LEU A 109 7.25 -6.12 11.54
CA LEU A 109 7.55 -5.38 10.31
C LEU A 109 7.31 -3.87 10.46
N ILE A 110 6.33 -3.44 11.26
CA ILE A 110 6.00 -2.02 11.45
C ILE A 110 7.25 -1.17 11.77
N PRO A 111 8.04 -1.46 12.82
CA PRO A 111 9.24 -0.66 13.11
C PRO A 111 10.33 -0.76 12.03
N LYS A 112 10.38 -1.86 11.27
CA LYS A 112 11.31 -2.00 10.15
C LYS A 112 10.90 -1.12 8.97
N ILE A 113 9.60 -1.05 8.66
CA ILE A 113 9.05 -0.18 7.62
C ILE A 113 9.25 1.30 8.02
N MET A 114 9.04 1.65 9.28
CA MET A 114 9.31 3.01 9.77
C MET A 114 10.78 3.43 9.60
N LYS A 115 11.72 2.48 9.64
CA LYS A 115 13.15 2.73 9.46
C LYS A 115 13.66 2.46 8.04
N GLY A 116 12.81 1.98 7.12
CA GLY A 116 13.20 1.57 5.78
C GLY A 116 14.10 0.33 5.72
N THR A 117 14.19 -0.46 6.82
CA THR A 117 15.10 -1.62 6.92
C THR A 117 14.45 -2.96 6.57
N HIS A 118 13.22 -2.93 6.09
CA HIS A 118 12.43 -4.12 5.71
C HIS A 118 12.74 -4.64 4.31
N VAL A 119 13.41 -3.86 3.46
CA VAL A 119 13.59 -4.13 2.02
C VAL A 119 14.20 -5.50 1.68
N ASN A 120 15.00 -6.06 2.59
CA ASN A 120 15.63 -7.36 2.42
C ASN A 120 14.88 -8.51 3.13
N GLU A 121 13.66 -8.28 3.62
CA GLU A 121 12.88 -9.35 4.23
C GLU A 121 12.44 -10.36 3.16
N PRO A 122 12.67 -11.68 3.37
CA PRO A 122 12.40 -12.70 2.33
C PRO A 122 10.92 -12.81 1.92
N ILE A 123 10.03 -12.23 2.72
CA ILE A 123 8.59 -12.19 2.46
C ILE A 123 8.17 -11.06 1.53
N LEU A 124 9.09 -10.18 1.16
CA LEU A 124 8.83 -9.06 0.27
C LEU A 124 9.34 -9.38 -1.13
N ARG A 125 8.59 -8.92 -2.11
CA ARG A 125 9.00 -8.86 -3.51
C ARG A 125 8.83 -7.44 -4.00
N ASN A 126 9.92 -6.87 -4.51
CA ASN A 126 9.94 -5.52 -5.03
C ASN A 126 10.02 -5.57 -6.56
N TYR A 127 9.23 -4.73 -7.21
CA TYR A 127 9.20 -4.57 -8.66
C TYR A 127 9.24 -3.09 -9.00
N ARG A 128 9.60 -2.79 -10.23
CA ARG A 128 9.44 -1.46 -10.83
C ARG A 128 8.61 -1.61 -12.09
N ALA A 129 7.63 -0.75 -12.28
CA ALA A 129 6.62 -0.91 -13.32
C ALA A 129 6.11 0.43 -13.82
N ARG A 130 5.60 0.45 -15.04
CA ARG A 130 4.81 1.58 -15.56
C ARG A 130 3.32 1.36 -15.35
N ARG A 131 2.90 0.09 -15.25
CA ARG A 131 1.51 -0.33 -15.10
C ARG A 131 1.40 -1.54 -14.19
N VAL A 132 0.43 -1.52 -13.29
CA VAL A 132 0.10 -2.65 -12.41
C VAL A 132 -1.39 -2.92 -12.50
N VAL A 133 -1.77 -4.16 -12.71
CA VAL A 133 -3.18 -4.60 -12.67
C VAL A 133 -3.36 -5.58 -11.53
N ILE A 134 -4.35 -5.33 -10.68
CA ILE A 134 -4.69 -6.21 -9.56
C ILE A 134 -6.15 -6.64 -9.69
N ASN A 135 -6.38 -7.94 -9.63
CA ASN A 135 -7.73 -8.51 -9.59
C ASN A 135 -7.89 -9.35 -8.32
N SER A 136 -9.10 -9.36 -7.76
CA SER A 136 -9.45 -10.15 -6.58
C SER A 136 -10.87 -10.66 -6.67
N GLN A 137 -11.11 -11.85 -6.15
CA GLN A 137 -12.48 -12.35 -5.92
C GLN A 137 -13.10 -11.68 -4.69
N GLN A 138 -12.29 -11.26 -3.73
CA GLN A 138 -12.70 -10.56 -2.53
C GLN A 138 -12.71 -9.05 -2.77
N SER A 139 -13.54 -8.32 -2.03
CA SER A 139 -13.53 -6.87 -2.05
C SER A 139 -12.26 -6.34 -1.37
N LEU A 140 -11.57 -5.43 -2.04
CA LEU A 140 -10.36 -4.76 -1.56
C LEU A 140 -10.69 -3.33 -1.17
N VAL A 141 -10.07 -2.86 -0.11
CA VAL A 141 -9.97 -1.42 0.22
C VAL A 141 -8.74 -0.87 -0.48
N VAL A 142 -8.87 0.30 -1.07
CA VAL A 142 -7.75 1.05 -1.67
C VAL A 142 -7.55 2.33 -0.87
N GLU A 143 -6.34 2.54 -0.41
CA GLU A 143 -5.86 3.80 0.15
C GLU A 143 -4.97 4.48 -0.90
N ALA A 144 -5.05 5.79 -1.04
CA ALA A 144 -4.16 6.58 -1.88
C ALA A 144 -3.97 7.98 -1.29
N ASP A 145 -2.72 8.36 -1.06
CA ASP A 145 -2.30 9.66 -0.49
C ASP A 145 -3.07 10.06 0.79
N GLY A 146 -3.44 9.08 1.64
CA GLY A 146 -4.16 9.29 2.90
C GLY A 146 -5.68 9.23 2.79
N GLU A 147 -6.24 9.06 1.60
CA GLU A 147 -7.68 8.94 1.35
C GLU A 147 -8.09 7.51 1.01
N ILE A 148 -9.39 7.23 1.07
CA ILE A 148 -9.97 5.94 0.66
C ILE A 148 -10.83 6.14 -0.59
N PRO A 149 -10.22 6.26 -1.79
CA PRO A 149 -10.97 6.50 -3.03
C PRO A 149 -11.87 5.32 -3.40
N TYR A 150 -11.46 4.11 -3.05
CA TYR A 150 -12.26 2.91 -3.31
C TYR A 150 -12.34 2.05 -2.04
N PRO A 151 -13.42 2.20 -1.26
CA PRO A 151 -13.64 1.38 -0.06
C PRO A 151 -13.97 -0.08 -0.40
N GLN A 152 -14.37 -0.33 -1.65
CA GLN A 152 -14.68 -1.67 -2.16
C GLN A 152 -14.39 -1.74 -3.66
N THR A 153 -13.39 -2.53 -4.05
CA THR A 153 -13.11 -2.84 -5.44
C THR A 153 -12.64 -4.29 -5.60
N ARG A 154 -12.79 -4.85 -6.79
CA ARG A 154 -12.26 -6.17 -7.16
C ARG A 154 -11.28 -6.10 -8.31
N HIS A 155 -11.21 -4.94 -8.94
CA HIS A 155 -10.31 -4.64 -10.03
C HIS A 155 -9.67 -3.28 -9.81
N LEU A 156 -8.37 -3.22 -9.98
CA LEU A 156 -7.58 -2.01 -9.88
C LEU A 156 -6.53 -2.01 -11.00
N GLU A 157 -6.47 -0.93 -11.73
CA GLU A 157 -5.42 -0.66 -12.69
C GLU A 157 -4.73 0.64 -12.30
N VAL A 158 -3.41 0.60 -12.19
CA VAL A 158 -2.55 1.71 -11.78
C VAL A 158 -1.51 1.91 -12.86
N GLN A 159 -1.32 3.15 -13.31
CA GLN A 159 -0.30 3.48 -14.29
C GLN A 159 0.37 4.81 -13.97
N ILE A 160 1.67 4.91 -14.26
CA ILE A 160 2.41 6.16 -14.15
C ILE A 160 1.98 7.11 -15.27
N LEU A 161 1.84 8.37 -14.92
CA LEU A 161 1.66 9.46 -15.89
C LEU A 161 2.95 10.28 -15.93
N ASP A 162 3.75 10.08 -16.95
CA ASP A 162 5.05 10.74 -17.07
C ASP A 162 4.96 12.26 -17.02
N LYS A 163 5.73 12.91 -16.14
CA LYS A 163 6.00 14.35 -16.10
C LYS A 163 4.75 15.24 -16.16
N LYS A 164 3.66 14.84 -15.53
CA LYS A 164 2.40 15.61 -15.53
C LYS A 164 2.36 16.72 -14.50
N LEU A 165 3.21 16.68 -13.48
CA LEU A 165 3.27 17.66 -12.41
C LEU A 165 4.64 18.34 -12.36
N ARG A 166 4.63 19.69 -12.32
CA ARG A 166 5.82 20.49 -11.98
C ARG A 166 5.72 20.95 -10.54
N ILE A 167 6.73 20.65 -9.75
CA ILE A 167 6.86 21.11 -8.38
C ILE A 167 7.90 22.22 -8.36
N ILE A 168 7.56 23.35 -7.75
CA ILE A 168 8.49 24.45 -7.50
C ILE A 168 9.13 24.16 -6.14
N VAL A 169 10.43 24.04 -6.10
CA VAL A 169 11.24 23.84 -4.89
C VAL A 169 12.08 25.08 -4.61
#